data_ab009ff058f8393f0b9bd4f343945959
#
_entry.id   ab009ff058f8393f0b9bd4f343945959
#
_cell.length_a   1.000
_cell.length_b   1.000
_cell.length_c   1.000
_cell.angle_alpha   90.00
_cell.angle_beta   90.00
_cell.angle_gamma   90.00
#
_symmetry.space_group_name_H-M   'P 1'
#
loop_
_entity.id
_entity.type
_entity.pdbx_description
1 polymer ?
#
loop_
_entity_poly.entity_id
_entity_poly.type
_entity_poly.pdbx_seq_one_letter_code
_entity_poly.pdbx_strand_id
1 'polypeptide(L)'
;MAIKLSWSSEKMDSSQKPIAQLADPRIADFIAEARVGRLATADASGAPHNVPICYWFDGERIYFAIDEKPKRQTGTRIKRMRNIAENPRVALVIDHYESDWTQLAYVLIHGAARVVEEPKEYMAALRGLRDKYLQYRRMTLSPERNPIVKIEPHRVHPWGARFKPTDA
;
A
#
# COMPACT_ATOMS: atom_id res chain seq x y z
N MET A 1 24.21 23.11 15.33
CA MET A 1 23.43 23.67 14.21
C MET A 1 22.18 22.80 14.05
N ALA A 2 21.03 23.23 14.55
CA ALA A 2 19.78 22.42 14.53
C ALA A 2 19.05 22.68 13.23
N ILE A 3 18.84 21.64 12.43
CA ILE A 3 18.03 21.70 11.21
C ILE A 3 16.56 21.76 11.64
N LYS A 4 15.97 22.96 11.56
CA LYS A 4 14.52 23.15 11.71
C LYS A 4 13.82 22.60 10.47
N LEU A 5 13.30 21.37 10.53
CA LEU A 5 12.36 20.85 9.54
C LEU A 5 10.98 21.47 9.79
N SER A 6 10.63 22.50 9.05
CA SER A 6 9.27 23.03 9.04
C SER A 6 8.39 22.12 8.16
N TRP A 7 7.52 21.34 8.79
CA TRP A 7 6.46 20.62 8.09
C TRP A 7 5.26 21.55 7.96
N SER A 8 5.02 22.05 6.75
CA SER A 8 3.73 22.65 6.42
C SER A 8 2.69 21.54 6.31
N SER A 9 1.60 21.69 7.06
CA SER A 9 0.40 20.85 6.91
C SER A 9 -0.30 21.20 5.59
N GLU A 10 0.11 20.58 4.49
CA GLU A 10 -0.62 20.65 3.25
C GLU A 10 -1.96 19.94 3.43
N LYS A 11 -3.04 20.69 3.29
CA LYS A 11 -4.40 20.15 3.19
C LYS A 11 -4.45 19.24 1.96
N MET A 12 -4.79 17.97 2.18
CA MET A 12 -4.99 17.01 1.09
C MET A 12 -6.15 17.48 0.21
N ASP A 13 -5.80 17.92 -0.99
CA ASP A 13 -6.75 18.27 -2.06
C ASP A 13 -7.25 16.96 -2.71
N SER A 14 -8.58 16.80 -2.76
CA SER A 14 -9.24 15.63 -3.34
C SER A 14 -9.24 15.61 -4.89
N SER A 15 -8.56 16.54 -5.54
CA SER A 15 -8.43 16.66 -7.00
C SER A 15 -7.07 16.20 -7.54
N GLN A 16 -6.41 15.23 -6.88
CA GLN A 16 -5.08 14.80 -7.32
C GLN A 16 -5.13 14.17 -8.72
N LYS A 17 -4.34 14.76 -9.65
CA LYS A 17 -4.04 14.18 -10.97
C LYS A 17 -3.42 12.80 -10.81
N PRO A 18 -3.71 11.85 -11.73
CA PRO A 18 -3.05 10.55 -11.75
C PRO A 18 -1.53 10.72 -11.63
N ILE A 19 -0.90 9.89 -10.80
CA ILE A 19 0.55 9.94 -10.61
C ILE A 19 1.19 9.42 -11.89
N ALA A 20 1.95 10.27 -12.57
CA ALA A 20 2.54 9.95 -13.88
C ALA A 20 3.35 8.64 -13.89
N GLN A 21 4.01 8.30 -12.77
CA GLN A 21 4.77 7.06 -12.65
C GLN A 21 3.88 5.81 -12.72
N LEU A 22 2.63 5.86 -12.24
CA LEU A 22 1.69 4.73 -12.32
C LEU A 22 1.15 4.50 -13.74
N ALA A 23 1.31 5.48 -14.63
CA ALA A 23 0.98 5.33 -16.05
C ALA A 23 2.08 4.58 -16.84
N ASP A 24 3.27 4.40 -16.27
CA ASP A 24 4.31 3.54 -16.87
C ASP A 24 3.95 2.07 -16.66
N PRO A 25 3.68 1.30 -17.74
CA PRO A 25 3.28 -0.10 -17.62
C PRO A 25 4.30 -0.95 -16.84
N ARG A 26 5.60 -0.67 -16.96
CA ARG A 26 6.65 -1.41 -16.25
C ARG A 26 6.52 -1.28 -14.75
N ILE A 27 6.11 -0.10 -14.26
CA ILE A 27 5.91 0.18 -12.84
C ILE A 27 4.57 -0.41 -12.39
N ALA A 28 3.51 -0.20 -13.17
CA ALA A 28 2.18 -0.73 -12.87
C ALA A 28 2.17 -2.27 -12.79
N ASP A 29 2.78 -2.94 -13.76
CA ASP A 29 2.90 -4.40 -13.80
C ASP A 29 3.73 -4.93 -12.62
N PHE A 30 4.86 -4.28 -12.29
CA PHE A 30 5.66 -4.65 -11.14
C PHE A 30 4.87 -4.59 -9.83
N ILE A 31 4.07 -3.53 -9.64
CA ILE A 31 3.18 -3.40 -8.48
C ILE A 31 2.09 -4.48 -8.51
N ALA A 32 1.49 -4.73 -9.67
CA ALA A 32 0.37 -5.66 -9.81
C ALA A 32 0.81 -7.13 -9.59
N GLU A 33 1.97 -7.53 -10.11
CA GLU A 33 2.48 -8.90 -10.05
C GLU A 33 3.00 -9.30 -8.66
N ALA A 34 3.65 -8.38 -7.97
CA ALA A 34 4.23 -8.67 -6.66
C ALA A 34 3.18 -9.09 -5.64
N ARG A 35 3.47 -10.16 -4.91
CA ARG A 35 2.51 -10.80 -3.99
C ARG A 35 2.52 -10.22 -2.59
N VAL A 36 3.56 -9.52 -2.21
CA VAL A 36 3.76 -8.96 -0.87
C VAL A 36 4.34 -7.56 -0.98
N GLY A 37 3.80 -6.64 -0.21
CA GLY A 37 4.40 -5.33 0.03
C GLY A 37 4.71 -5.15 1.51
N ARG A 38 5.68 -4.33 1.84
CA ARG A 38 6.08 -4.00 3.22
C ARG A 38 5.52 -2.64 3.59
N LEU A 39 4.46 -2.67 4.39
CA LEU A 39 3.72 -1.48 4.81
C LEU A 39 4.33 -0.92 6.08
N ALA A 40 4.84 0.30 6.00
CA ALA A 40 5.25 1.10 7.13
C ALA A 40 4.13 2.06 7.54
N THR A 41 3.81 2.07 8.84
CA THR A 41 2.88 2.98 9.50
C THR A 41 3.54 3.56 10.73
N ALA A 42 3.09 4.71 11.21
CA ALA A 42 3.53 5.29 12.47
C ALA A 42 2.32 5.82 13.24
N ASP A 43 2.39 5.78 14.58
CA ASP A 43 1.37 6.39 15.43
C ASP A 43 1.57 7.93 15.51
N ALA A 44 0.76 8.60 16.31
CA ALA A 44 0.81 10.04 16.49
C ALA A 44 2.17 10.52 17.04
N SER A 45 2.90 9.68 17.78
CA SER A 45 4.24 9.99 18.29
C SER A 45 5.35 9.78 17.26
N GLY A 46 5.03 9.20 16.08
CA GLY A 46 5.99 8.84 15.05
C GLY A 46 6.65 7.48 15.25
N ALA A 47 6.22 6.67 16.22
CA ALA A 47 6.78 5.34 16.46
C ALA A 47 6.51 4.41 15.26
N PRO A 48 7.55 3.90 14.57
CA PRO A 48 7.38 3.15 13.34
C PRO A 48 6.88 1.74 13.60
N HIS A 49 6.10 1.22 12.64
CA HIS A 49 5.66 -0.17 12.62
C HIS A 49 5.63 -0.65 11.16
N ASN A 50 6.35 -1.71 10.86
CA ASN A 50 6.46 -2.25 9.50
C ASN A 50 6.04 -3.73 9.48
N VAL A 51 5.17 -4.08 8.52
CA VAL A 51 4.65 -5.44 8.37
C VAL A 51 4.45 -5.81 6.89
N PRO A 52 4.62 -7.09 6.52
CA PRO A 52 4.22 -7.55 5.20
C PRO A 52 2.69 -7.58 5.08
N ILE A 53 2.21 -7.19 3.90
CA ILE A 53 0.80 -7.26 3.53
C ILE A 53 0.60 -7.96 2.19
N CYS A 54 -0.49 -8.72 2.06
CA CYS A 54 -1.05 -9.07 0.76
C CYS A 54 -1.92 -7.89 0.31
N TYR A 55 -1.84 -7.53 -0.96
CA TYR A 55 -2.55 -6.37 -1.47
C TYR A 55 -3.00 -6.58 -2.92
N TRP A 56 -3.98 -5.80 -3.34
CA TRP A 56 -4.40 -5.66 -4.72
C TRP A 56 -4.21 -4.21 -5.17
N PHE A 57 -3.83 -4.03 -6.41
CA PHE A 57 -3.64 -2.74 -7.07
C PHE A 57 -4.64 -2.62 -8.22
N ASP A 58 -5.42 -1.54 -8.26
CA ASP A 58 -6.46 -1.30 -9.27
C ASP A 58 -5.97 -0.48 -10.47
N GLY A 59 -4.69 -0.12 -10.50
CA GLY A 59 -4.06 0.78 -11.48
C GLY A 59 -3.78 2.19 -10.91
N GLU A 60 -4.46 2.56 -9.82
CA GLU A 60 -4.29 3.87 -9.17
C GLU A 60 -4.06 3.74 -7.65
N ARG A 61 -4.76 2.81 -7.00
CA ARG A 61 -4.81 2.64 -5.55
C ARG A 61 -4.43 1.23 -5.14
N ILE A 62 -4.01 1.10 -3.91
CA ILE A 62 -3.64 -0.19 -3.33
C ILE A 62 -4.61 -0.53 -2.21
N TYR A 63 -5.10 -1.78 -2.19
CA TYR A 63 -6.06 -2.27 -1.23
C TYR A 63 -5.52 -3.49 -0.49
N PHE A 64 -5.69 -3.54 0.82
CA PHE A 64 -5.39 -4.73 1.61
C PHE A 64 -6.47 -5.00 2.65
N ALA A 65 -6.75 -6.27 2.90
CA ALA A 65 -7.74 -6.68 3.88
C ALA A 65 -7.11 -6.99 5.23
N ILE A 66 -7.89 -6.75 6.29
CA ILE A 66 -7.62 -7.29 7.61
C ILE A 66 -8.27 -8.66 7.68
N ASP A 67 -7.49 -9.69 7.37
CA ASP A 67 -7.93 -11.06 7.18
C ASP A 67 -7.92 -11.91 8.47
N GLU A 68 -8.37 -13.17 8.35
CA GLU A 68 -8.50 -14.14 9.43
C GLU A 68 -7.20 -14.90 9.77
N LYS A 69 -6.04 -14.47 9.26
CA LYS A 69 -4.77 -15.10 9.65
C LYS A 69 -4.60 -15.08 11.17
N PRO A 70 -4.00 -16.14 11.76
CA PRO A 70 -3.80 -16.21 13.21
C PRO A 70 -3.13 -14.96 13.75
N LYS A 71 -3.80 -14.25 14.65
CA LYS A 71 -3.34 -13.02 15.29
C LYS A 71 -3.74 -13.00 16.75
N ARG A 72 -2.91 -12.37 17.60
CA ARG A 72 -3.28 -12.12 19.00
C ARG A 72 -4.41 -11.10 19.14
N GLN A 73 -4.56 -10.21 18.15
CA GLN A 73 -5.60 -9.18 18.09
C GLN A 73 -6.20 -9.15 16.68
N THR A 74 -7.46 -8.78 16.57
CA THR A 74 -8.23 -8.77 15.31
C THR A 74 -8.82 -7.39 15.02
N GLY A 75 -9.19 -7.17 13.75
CA GLY A 75 -9.88 -5.97 13.30
C GLY A 75 -9.09 -4.68 13.56
N THR A 76 -9.78 -3.67 14.07
CA THR A 76 -9.21 -2.33 14.33
C THR A 76 -8.22 -2.28 15.50
N ARG A 77 -8.16 -3.33 16.34
CA ARG A 77 -7.24 -3.41 17.50
C ARG A 77 -5.79 -3.67 17.11
N ILE A 78 -5.50 -4.14 15.90
CA ILE A 78 -4.12 -4.39 15.46
C ILE A 78 -3.35 -3.09 15.29
N LYS A 79 -2.03 -3.12 15.58
CA LYS A 79 -1.20 -1.91 15.67
C LYS A 79 -1.29 -1.03 14.42
N ARG A 80 -1.19 -1.61 13.20
CA ARG A 80 -1.25 -0.82 11.96
C ARG A 80 -2.58 -0.09 11.77
N MET A 81 -3.71 -0.68 12.22
CA MET A 81 -5.02 -0.02 12.12
C MET A 81 -5.13 1.18 13.06
N ARG A 82 -4.62 1.03 14.29
CA ARG A 82 -4.53 2.17 15.23
C ARG A 82 -3.64 3.26 14.67
N ASN A 83 -2.46 2.90 14.15
CA ASN A 83 -1.56 3.86 13.54
C ASN A 83 -2.23 4.63 12.40
N ILE A 84 -2.93 3.94 11.49
CA ILE A 84 -3.62 4.57 10.35
C ILE A 84 -4.73 5.51 10.83
N ALA A 85 -5.45 5.17 11.89
CA ALA A 85 -6.48 6.03 12.47
C ALA A 85 -5.88 7.31 13.09
N GLU A 86 -4.71 7.23 13.70
CA GLU A 86 -4.00 8.36 14.31
C GLU A 86 -3.19 9.18 13.29
N ASN A 87 -2.60 8.49 12.32
CA ASN A 87 -1.72 9.07 11.30
C ASN A 87 -1.90 8.32 9.98
N PRO A 88 -2.64 8.88 9.02
CA PRO A 88 -2.93 8.20 7.77
C PRO A 88 -1.73 8.10 6.81
N ARG A 89 -0.62 8.79 7.07
CA ARG A 89 0.57 8.75 6.22
C ARG A 89 1.25 7.39 6.33
N VAL A 90 1.46 6.76 5.18
CA VAL A 90 2.10 5.45 5.07
C VAL A 90 3.17 5.42 4.00
N ALA A 91 4.08 4.47 4.13
CA ALA A 91 4.99 4.09 3.06
C ALA A 91 4.85 2.60 2.77
N LEU A 92 4.83 2.24 1.49
CA LEU A 92 4.77 0.85 1.03
C LEU A 92 5.96 0.58 0.12
N VAL A 93 6.79 -0.39 0.48
CA VAL A 93 7.85 -0.92 -0.37
C VAL A 93 7.38 -2.22 -1.01
N ILE A 94 7.51 -2.28 -2.32
CA ILE A 94 7.32 -3.48 -3.13
C ILE A 94 8.68 -3.74 -3.78
N ASP A 95 9.31 -4.87 -3.47
CA ASP A 95 10.67 -5.16 -3.87
C ASP A 95 10.81 -6.52 -4.52
N HIS A 96 11.83 -6.62 -5.36
CA HIS A 96 12.34 -7.84 -5.94
C HIS A 96 13.81 -7.99 -5.56
N TYR A 97 14.12 -9.07 -4.85
CA TYR A 97 15.50 -9.42 -4.50
C TYR A 97 15.93 -10.67 -5.26
N GLU A 98 17.14 -10.60 -5.80
CA GLU A 98 17.78 -11.72 -6.49
C GLU A 98 19.30 -11.70 -6.23
N SER A 99 19.97 -12.86 -6.40
CA SER A 99 21.42 -12.98 -6.23
C SER A 99 22.22 -12.17 -7.25
N ASP A 100 21.71 -12.02 -8.47
CA ASP A 100 22.21 -11.08 -9.45
C ASP A 100 21.70 -9.66 -9.11
N TRP A 101 22.55 -8.86 -8.54
CA TRP A 101 22.23 -7.50 -8.10
C TRP A 101 21.86 -6.54 -9.25
N THR A 102 22.16 -6.89 -10.49
CA THR A 102 21.70 -6.12 -11.64
C THR A 102 20.18 -6.22 -11.86
N GLN A 103 19.54 -7.25 -11.29
CA GLN A 103 18.09 -7.50 -11.35
C GLN A 103 17.32 -6.94 -10.14
N LEU A 104 18.03 -6.35 -9.16
CA LEU A 104 17.35 -5.75 -8.01
C LEU A 104 16.45 -4.61 -8.44
N ALA A 105 15.25 -4.56 -7.86
CA ALA A 105 14.30 -3.50 -8.11
C ALA A 105 13.38 -3.28 -6.92
N TYR A 106 12.90 -2.06 -6.74
CA TYR A 106 11.79 -1.77 -5.84
C TYR A 106 10.97 -0.58 -6.35
N VAL A 107 9.76 -0.52 -5.87
CA VAL A 107 8.90 0.66 -5.96
C VAL A 107 8.54 1.09 -4.53
N LEU A 108 8.95 2.32 -4.16
CA LEU A 108 8.58 2.94 -2.91
C LEU A 108 7.39 3.88 -3.16
N ILE A 109 6.31 3.66 -2.45
CA ILE A 109 5.07 4.40 -2.55
C ILE A 109 4.82 5.13 -1.23
N HIS A 110 4.69 6.45 -1.27
CA HIS A 110 4.15 7.24 -0.17
C HIS A 110 2.69 7.55 -0.46
N GLY A 111 1.83 7.40 0.54
CA GLY A 111 0.41 7.60 0.37
C GLY A 111 -0.32 7.88 1.68
N ALA A 112 -1.61 8.09 1.56
CA ALA A 112 -2.53 8.15 2.69
C ALA A 112 -3.39 6.88 2.72
N ALA A 113 -3.47 6.25 3.90
CA ALA A 113 -4.26 5.05 4.12
C ALA A 113 -5.54 5.39 4.88
N ARG A 114 -6.66 4.77 4.47
CA ARG A 114 -7.95 4.87 5.15
C ARG A 114 -8.77 3.60 4.96
N VAL A 115 -9.70 3.35 5.87
CA VAL A 115 -10.67 2.25 5.73
C VAL A 115 -11.64 2.58 4.59
N VAL A 116 -11.94 1.57 3.78
CA VAL A 116 -12.97 1.67 2.72
C VAL A 116 -14.34 1.59 3.38
N GLU A 117 -15.12 2.66 3.26
CA GLU A 117 -16.48 2.77 3.83
C GLU A 117 -17.57 2.49 2.79
N GLU A 118 -17.30 2.83 1.51
CA GLU A 118 -18.26 2.67 0.42
C GLU A 118 -18.43 1.17 0.07
N PRO A 119 -19.66 0.60 0.16
CA PRO A 119 -19.88 -0.82 -0.07
C PRO A 119 -19.48 -1.32 -1.47
N LYS A 120 -19.68 -0.49 -2.50
CA LYS A 120 -19.29 -0.85 -3.88
C LYS A 120 -17.77 -0.93 -4.02
N GLU A 121 -17.04 0.03 -3.42
CA GLU A 121 -15.57 0.03 -3.40
C GLU A 121 -15.04 -1.19 -2.62
N TYR A 122 -15.62 -1.50 -1.46
CA TYR A 122 -15.28 -2.69 -0.68
C TYR A 122 -15.42 -3.97 -1.50
N MET A 123 -16.55 -4.14 -2.19
CA MET A 123 -16.81 -5.34 -2.99
C MET A 123 -15.88 -5.43 -4.22
N ALA A 124 -15.52 -4.31 -4.84
CA ALA A 124 -14.56 -4.27 -5.93
C ALA A 124 -13.16 -4.68 -5.44
N ALA A 125 -12.69 -4.11 -4.34
CA ALA A 125 -11.41 -4.44 -3.74
C ALA A 125 -11.34 -5.91 -3.26
N LEU A 126 -12.40 -6.42 -2.64
CA LEU A 126 -12.49 -7.82 -2.23
C LEU A 126 -12.42 -8.78 -3.43
N ARG A 127 -13.06 -8.43 -4.55
CA ARG A 127 -12.96 -9.20 -5.80
C ARG A 127 -11.53 -9.23 -6.32
N GLY A 128 -10.87 -8.07 -6.43
CA GLY A 128 -9.48 -7.99 -6.86
C GLY A 128 -8.53 -8.78 -5.96
N LEU A 129 -8.73 -8.73 -4.63
CA LEU A 129 -7.96 -9.57 -3.70
C LEU A 129 -8.21 -11.06 -3.90
N ARG A 130 -9.44 -11.49 -4.17
CA ARG A 130 -9.80 -12.90 -4.46
C ARG A 130 -9.24 -13.39 -5.79
N ASP A 131 -9.16 -12.52 -6.78
CA ASP A 131 -8.58 -12.87 -8.08
C ASP A 131 -7.05 -13.02 -7.96
N LYS A 132 -6.40 -12.17 -7.18
CA LYS A 132 -4.95 -12.24 -6.96
C LYS A 132 -4.52 -13.36 -5.99
N TYR A 133 -5.34 -13.69 -4.98
CA TYR A 133 -4.98 -14.65 -3.91
C TYR A 133 -6.08 -15.68 -3.73
N LEU A 134 -5.80 -16.93 -4.09
CA LEU A 134 -6.76 -18.05 -3.99
C LEU A 134 -7.24 -18.29 -2.54
N GLN A 135 -6.41 -17.94 -1.54
CA GLN A 135 -6.74 -18.08 -0.12
C GLN A 135 -7.95 -17.22 0.27
N TYR A 136 -8.08 -16.01 -0.29
CA TYR A 136 -9.21 -15.13 -0.02
C TYR A 136 -10.55 -15.64 -0.57
N ARG A 137 -10.52 -16.55 -1.56
CA ARG A 137 -11.74 -17.20 -2.08
C ARG A 137 -12.39 -18.14 -1.06
N ARG A 138 -11.58 -18.66 -0.12
CA ARG A 138 -12.03 -19.59 0.94
C ARG A 138 -12.38 -18.88 2.25
N MET A 139 -12.16 -17.58 2.33
CA MET A 139 -12.44 -16.79 3.54
C MET A 139 -13.78 -16.09 3.42
N THR A 140 -14.56 -16.14 4.51
CA THR A 140 -15.80 -15.35 4.65
C THR A 140 -15.42 -13.98 5.22
N LEU A 141 -15.23 -13.01 4.33
CA LEU A 141 -14.85 -11.64 4.69
C LEU A 141 -16.07 -10.72 4.63
N SER A 142 -16.26 -9.89 5.66
CA SER A 142 -17.30 -8.86 5.71
C SER A 142 -16.72 -7.51 6.16
N PRO A 143 -17.33 -6.39 5.77
CA PRO A 143 -16.83 -5.07 6.14
C PRO A 143 -16.64 -4.87 7.64
N GLU A 144 -17.55 -5.40 8.46
CA GLU A 144 -17.56 -5.21 9.92
C GLU A 144 -16.43 -5.98 10.61
N ARG A 145 -16.11 -7.17 10.12
CA ARG A 145 -15.10 -8.06 10.73
C ARG A 145 -13.74 -7.94 10.06
N ASN A 146 -13.73 -7.65 8.78
CA ASN A 146 -12.55 -7.66 7.93
C ASN A 146 -12.47 -6.37 7.10
N PRO A 147 -12.21 -5.21 7.74
CA PRO A 147 -12.12 -3.96 7.01
C PRO A 147 -11.03 -4.05 5.91
N ILE A 148 -11.33 -3.47 4.78
CA ILE A 148 -10.35 -3.23 3.72
C ILE A 148 -9.82 -1.81 3.89
N VAL A 149 -8.51 -1.68 3.79
CA VAL A 149 -7.83 -0.39 3.80
C VAL A 149 -7.40 -0.08 2.38
N LYS A 150 -7.66 1.13 1.91
CA LYS A 150 -7.09 1.68 0.71
C LYS A 150 -5.90 2.58 1.02
N ILE A 151 -4.90 2.55 0.17
CA ILE A 151 -3.79 3.50 0.14
C ILE A 151 -3.95 4.31 -1.13
N GLU A 152 -4.06 5.62 -0.97
CA GLU A 152 -4.05 6.58 -2.07
C GLU A 152 -2.61 7.10 -2.22
N PRO A 153 -1.89 6.68 -3.27
CA PRO A 153 -0.54 7.15 -3.51
C PRO A 153 -0.52 8.66 -3.79
N HIS A 154 0.50 9.36 -3.29
CA HIS A 154 0.78 10.74 -3.70
C HIS A 154 2.21 10.91 -4.22
N ARG A 155 3.08 9.91 -3.99
CA ARG A 155 4.43 9.87 -4.53
C ARG A 155 4.85 8.43 -4.77
N VAL A 156 5.37 8.16 -5.96
CA VAL A 156 5.89 6.85 -6.38
C VAL A 156 7.33 7.01 -6.82
N HIS A 157 8.22 6.19 -6.28
CA HIS A 157 9.65 6.22 -6.59
C HIS A 157 10.12 4.81 -7.00
N PRO A 158 10.24 4.53 -8.30
CA PRO A 158 10.83 3.29 -8.80
C PRO A 158 12.36 3.35 -8.74
N TRP A 159 12.99 2.22 -8.43
CA TRP A 159 14.43 2.05 -8.47
C TRP A 159 14.79 0.66 -9.03
N GLY A 160 15.85 0.61 -9.84
CA GLY A 160 16.37 -0.61 -10.44
C GLY A 160 16.51 -0.51 -11.97
N ALA A 161 17.32 -1.40 -12.56
CA ALA A 161 17.64 -1.36 -13.98
C ALA A 161 16.40 -1.51 -14.87
N ARG A 162 15.42 -2.32 -14.45
CA ARG A 162 14.17 -2.57 -15.21
C ARG A 162 13.30 -1.33 -15.43
N PHE A 163 13.50 -0.25 -14.66
CA PHE A 163 12.76 0.99 -14.80
C PHE A 163 13.53 2.08 -15.54
N LYS A 164 14.79 1.83 -15.89
CA LYS A 164 15.57 2.77 -16.71
C LYS A 164 14.94 2.90 -18.11
N PRO A 165 14.97 4.09 -18.72
CA PRO A 165 14.64 4.22 -20.13
C PRO A 165 15.49 3.22 -20.93
N THR A 166 14.88 2.53 -21.88
CA THR A 166 15.63 1.75 -22.86
C THR A 166 16.30 2.80 -23.74
N ASP A 167 17.63 2.85 -23.71
CA ASP A 167 18.38 3.69 -24.64
C ASP A 167 17.97 3.27 -26.07
N ALA A 168 17.34 4.21 -26.78
CA ALA A 168 16.90 4.03 -28.16
C ALA A 168 18.12 4.18 -29.10
#